data_60c8a4d870266295a1622fd991f748e4
#
_entry.id   60c8a4d870266295a1622fd991f748e4
#
_cell.length_a   1.000
_cell.length_b   1.000
_cell.length_c   1.000
_cell.angle_alpha   90.00
_cell.angle_beta   90.00
_cell.angle_gamma   90.00
#
_symmetry.space_group_name_H-M   'P 1'
#
loop_
_entity.id
_entity.type
_entity.pdbx_description
1 polymer ?
#
loop_
_entity_poly.entity_id
_entity_poly.type
_entity_poly.pdbx_seq_one_letter_code
_entity_poly.pdbx_strand_id
1 'polypeptide(L)'
;MLDTLDRAIINELQGGFPICESPYAVVAEQLGTSEGELISRLQRLLDEKILSRFGPMYHAERLGGGLTLAAMAIPDEQFDAVADQVNAFPEVAHNYAREHELNMWFVLATETPQRIDEVIREIEATTGFNVINMPKEEEFFIGLRFEA
;
A
#
# COMPACT_ATOMS: atom_id res chain seq x y z
N MET A 1 4.53 -17.86 15.44
CA MET A 1 5.81 -18.28 14.81
C MET A 1 5.47 -18.96 13.50
N LEU A 2 6.15 -18.61 12.39
CA LEU A 2 5.89 -19.19 11.07
C LEU A 2 6.36 -20.66 11.04
N ASP A 3 5.49 -21.56 10.63
CA ASP A 3 5.85 -22.94 10.33
C ASP A 3 6.29 -23.13 8.86
N THR A 4 6.60 -24.35 8.46
CA THR A 4 7.08 -24.67 7.10
C THR A 4 6.04 -24.33 6.02
N LEU A 5 4.75 -24.57 6.30
CA LEU A 5 3.69 -24.28 5.34
C LEU A 5 3.45 -22.77 5.21
N ASP A 6 3.51 -22.02 6.31
CA ASP A 6 3.42 -20.55 6.28
C ASP A 6 4.51 -19.93 5.41
N ARG A 7 5.75 -20.41 5.56
CA ARG A 7 6.89 -19.96 4.76
C ARG A 7 6.72 -20.31 3.29
N ALA A 8 6.23 -21.51 2.98
CA ALA A 8 5.96 -21.94 1.63
C ALA A 8 4.87 -21.07 0.98
N ILE A 9 3.80 -20.75 1.71
CA ILE A 9 2.73 -19.85 1.26
C ILE A 9 3.29 -18.46 0.91
N ILE A 10 4.07 -17.87 1.82
CA ILE A 10 4.67 -16.54 1.61
C ILE A 10 5.60 -16.57 0.40
N ASN A 11 6.50 -17.53 0.31
CA ASN A 11 7.48 -17.62 -0.76
C ASN A 11 6.86 -17.85 -2.13
N GLU A 12 5.82 -18.68 -2.22
CA GLU A 12 5.11 -18.96 -3.49
C GLU A 12 4.32 -17.74 -3.95
N LEU A 13 3.53 -17.16 -3.05
CA LEU A 13 2.57 -16.10 -3.41
C LEU A 13 3.18 -14.72 -3.60
N GLN A 14 4.44 -14.50 -3.22
CA GLN A 14 5.18 -13.29 -3.59
C GLN A 14 5.36 -13.13 -5.10
N GLY A 15 5.39 -14.24 -5.84
CA GLY A 15 5.53 -14.26 -7.30
C GLY A 15 4.25 -13.94 -8.06
N GLY A 16 3.11 -13.93 -7.38
CA GLY A 16 1.79 -13.70 -7.94
C GLY A 16 0.76 -14.71 -7.44
N PHE A 17 -0.48 -14.52 -7.88
CA PHE A 17 -1.60 -15.40 -7.55
C PHE A 17 -2.30 -15.83 -8.85
N PRO A 18 -2.70 -17.11 -9.02
CA PRO A 18 -3.29 -17.58 -10.26
C PRO A 18 -4.59 -16.84 -10.60
N ILE A 19 -4.78 -16.51 -11.88
CA ILE A 19 -6.04 -15.95 -12.40
C ILE A 19 -6.80 -17.08 -13.10
N CYS A 20 -7.65 -17.77 -12.36
CA CYS A 20 -8.45 -18.90 -12.84
C CYS A 20 -9.73 -19.04 -12.01
N GLU A 21 -10.61 -20.02 -12.33
CA GLU A 21 -11.88 -20.22 -11.61
C GLU A 21 -11.72 -20.58 -10.12
N SER A 22 -10.68 -21.33 -9.78
CA SER A 22 -10.45 -21.83 -8.41
C SER A 22 -9.00 -21.59 -7.97
N PRO A 23 -8.59 -20.31 -7.79
CA PRO A 23 -7.19 -19.97 -7.58
C PRO A 23 -6.61 -20.52 -6.27
N TYR A 24 -7.40 -20.53 -5.20
CA TYR A 24 -6.96 -21.07 -3.90
C TYR A 24 -6.78 -22.59 -3.96
N ALA A 25 -7.63 -23.30 -4.67
CA ALA A 25 -7.50 -24.73 -4.85
C ALA A 25 -6.22 -25.09 -5.62
N VAL A 26 -5.91 -24.35 -6.69
CA VAL A 26 -4.68 -24.53 -7.49
C VAL A 26 -3.44 -24.32 -6.62
N VAL A 27 -3.38 -23.25 -5.85
CA VAL A 27 -2.23 -22.98 -4.96
C VAL A 27 -2.15 -24.02 -3.84
N ALA A 28 -3.27 -24.43 -3.26
CA ALA A 28 -3.28 -25.46 -2.23
C ALA A 28 -2.72 -26.81 -2.73
N GLU A 29 -3.08 -27.22 -3.95
CA GLU A 29 -2.53 -28.40 -4.60
C GLU A 29 -1.02 -28.28 -4.79
N GLN A 30 -0.52 -27.15 -5.29
CA GLN A 30 0.91 -26.88 -5.46
C GLN A 30 1.70 -26.97 -4.14
N LEU A 31 1.11 -26.50 -3.05
CA LEU A 31 1.71 -26.51 -1.72
C LEU A 31 1.45 -27.81 -0.93
N GLY A 32 0.72 -28.77 -1.50
CA GLY A 32 0.42 -30.04 -0.83
C GLY A 32 -0.50 -29.88 0.38
N THR A 33 -1.43 -28.93 0.35
CA THR A 33 -2.40 -28.65 1.42
C THR A 33 -3.83 -28.61 0.89
N SER A 34 -4.81 -28.38 1.74
CA SER A 34 -6.20 -28.15 1.33
C SER A 34 -6.50 -26.67 1.12
N GLU A 35 -7.46 -26.36 0.26
CA GLU A 35 -7.94 -24.99 0.01
C GLU A 35 -8.38 -24.30 1.31
N GLY A 36 -9.13 -24.99 2.16
CA GLY A 36 -9.58 -24.46 3.44
C GLY A 36 -8.44 -24.13 4.39
N GLU A 37 -7.40 -24.98 4.46
CA GLU A 37 -6.19 -24.72 5.26
C GLU A 37 -5.43 -23.52 4.72
N LEU A 38 -5.25 -23.42 3.39
CA LEU A 38 -4.59 -22.26 2.75
C LEU A 38 -5.29 -20.95 3.09
N ILE A 39 -6.61 -20.89 2.93
CA ILE A 39 -7.42 -19.69 3.22
C ILE A 39 -7.31 -19.32 4.71
N SER A 40 -7.44 -20.31 5.59
CA SER A 40 -7.33 -20.10 7.04
C SER A 40 -5.96 -19.54 7.45
N ARG A 41 -4.90 -20.03 6.81
CA ARG A 41 -3.53 -19.54 7.05
C ARG A 41 -3.32 -18.14 6.54
N LEU A 42 -3.78 -17.81 5.34
CA LEU A 42 -3.72 -16.46 4.79
C LEU A 42 -4.44 -15.47 5.71
N GLN A 43 -5.64 -15.82 6.19
CA GLN A 43 -6.38 -14.98 7.12
C GLN A 43 -5.59 -14.75 8.42
N ARG A 44 -5.05 -15.82 9.02
CA ARG A 44 -4.23 -15.71 10.23
C ARG A 44 -2.99 -14.84 10.02
N LEU A 45 -2.28 -14.99 8.89
CA LEU A 45 -1.09 -14.19 8.56
C LEU A 45 -1.43 -12.70 8.41
N LEU A 46 -2.63 -12.36 7.92
CA LEU A 46 -3.14 -11.00 7.86
C LEU A 46 -3.51 -10.46 9.25
N ASP A 47 -4.22 -11.25 10.06
CA ASP A 47 -4.66 -10.88 11.40
C ASP A 47 -3.45 -10.64 12.34
N GLU A 48 -2.41 -11.47 12.22
CA GLU A 48 -1.14 -11.33 12.94
C GLU A 48 -0.23 -10.23 12.37
N LYS A 49 -0.65 -9.53 11.31
CA LYS A 49 0.11 -8.49 10.61
C LYS A 49 1.47 -8.94 10.06
N ILE A 50 1.62 -10.24 9.82
CA ILE A 50 2.79 -10.81 9.11
C ILE A 50 2.69 -10.47 7.63
N LEU A 51 1.48 -10.55 7.06
CA LEU A 51 1.14 -9.96 5.77
C LEU A 51 0.43 -8.63 6.02
N SER A 52 0.90 -7.56 5.39
CA SER A 52 0.24 -6.26 5.43
C SER A 52 -1.07 -6.25 4.63
N ARG A 53 -1.10 -7.06 3.56
CA ARG A 53 -2.26 -7.26 2.69
C ARG A 53 -2.09 -8.53 1.86
N PHE A 54 -3.20 -9.04 1.34
CA PHE A 54 -3.23 -10.06 0.30
C PHE A 54 -4.28 -9.66 -0.75
N GLY A 55 -3.83 -9.45 -1.99
CA GLY A 55 -4.70 -9.01 -3.08
C GLY A 55 -3.92 -8.35 -4.22
N PRO A 56 -4.60 -7.96 -5.30
CA PRO A 56 -3.97 -7.33 -6.43
C PRO A 56 -3.41 -5.95 -6.08
N MET A 57 -2.28 -5.61 -6.72
CA MET A 57 -1.74 -4.25 -6.73
C MET A 57 -2.02 -3.63 -8.10
N TYR A 58 -2.95 -2.68 -8.13
CA TYR A 58 -3.28 -1.98 -9.36
C TYR A 58 -2.27 -0.88 -9.65
N HIS A 59 -1.94 -0.72 -10.92
CA HIS A 59 -1.14 0.40 -11.40
C HIS A 59 -2.09 1.57 -11.72
N ALA A 60 -2.22 2.51 -10.80
CA ALA A 60 -3.19 3.61 -10.88
C ALA A 60 -3.13 4.35 -12.24
N GLU A 61 -1.94 4.72 -12.69
CA GLU A 61 -1.75 5.46 -13.96
C GLU A 61 -2.20 4.66 -15.19
N ARG A 62 -2.00 3.33 -15.22
CA ARG A 62 -2.46 2.47 -16.32
C ARG A 62 -3.98 2.28 -16.34
N LEU A 63 -4.64 2.55 -15.23
CA LEU A 63 -6.10 2.59 -15.10
C LEU A 63 -6.68 3.98 -15.43
N GLY A 64 -5.84 4.95 -15.82
CA GLY A 64 -6.25 6.31 -16.13
C GLY A 64 -6.18 7.27 -14.93
N GLY A 65 -5.74 6.80 -13.78
CA GLY A 65 -5.59 7.58 -12.56
C GLY A 65 -4.30 8.39 -12.50
N GLY A 66 -4.12 9.11 -11.41
CA GLY A 66 -2.90 9.84 -11.07
C GLY A 66 -2.22 9.24 -9.84
N LEU A 67 -0.89 9.33 -9.81
CA LEU A 67 -0.08 8.94 -8.66
C LEU A 67 0.99 10.01 -8.43
N THR A 68 1.12 10.48 -7.20
CA THR A 68 2.19 11.40 -6.83
C THR A 68 2.66 11.17 -5.40
N LEU A 69 3.91 11.52 -5.15
CA LEU A 69 4.44 11.66 -3.80
C LEU A 69 4.23 13.11 -3.35
N ALA A 70 3.81 13.30 -2.13
CA ALA A 70 3.63 14.60 -1.53
C ALA A 70 4.32 14.68 -0.16
N ALA A 71 4.71 15.88 0.25
CA ALA A 71 5.29 16.09 1.56
C ALA A 71 4.84 17.41 2.19
N MET A 72 4.85 17.43 3.52
CA MET A 72 4.51 18.59 4.34
C MET A 72 5.54 18.79 5.45
N ALA A 73 5.73 20.05 5.87
CA ALA A 73 6.46 20.41 7.07
C ALA A 73 5.46 20.74 8.19
N ILE A 74 5.40 19.89 9.19
CA ILE A 74 4.42 20.01 10.28
C ILE A 74 5.14 20.19 11.62
N PRO A 75 4.79 21.16 12.46
CA PRO A 75 5.30 21.25 13.82
C PRO A 75 5.05 19.96 14.60
N ASP A 76 6.02 19.51 15.39
CA ASP A 76 5.94 18.21 16.10
C ASP A 76 4.70 18.09 16.97
N GLU A 77 4.30 19.18 17.63
CA GLU A 77 3.12 19.22 18.50
C GLU A 77 1.78 19.08 17.75
N GLN A 78 1.77 19.26 16.43
CA GLN A 78 0.58 19.15 15.58
C GLN A 78 0.61 17.93 14.67
N PHE A 79 1.74 17.18 14.68
CA PHE A 79 1.98 16.12 13.71
C PHE A 79 0.89 15.05 13.70
N ASP A 80 0.53 14.51 14.86
CA ASP A 80 -0.48 13.44 14.96
C ASP A 80 -1.88 13.92 14.52
N ALA A 81 -2.27 15.12 14.91
CA ALA A 81 -3.57 15.68 14.54
C ALA A 81 -3.66 15.94 13.01
N VAL A 82 -2.57 16.44 12.40
CA VAL A 82 -2.50 16.66 10.96
C VAL A 82 -2.43 15.32 10.21
N ALA A 83 -1.71 14.33 10.75
CA ALA A 83 -1.66 12.99 10.17
C ALA A 83 -3.06 12.35 10.11
N ASP A 84 -3.86 12.49 11.16
CA ASP A 84 -5.24 12.00 11.19
C ASP A 84 -6.11 12.69 10.13
N GLN A 85 -5.95 14.01 9.96
CA GLN A 85 -6.66 14.77 8.92
C GLN A 85 -6.27 14.33 7.51
N VAL A 86 -4.97 14.17 7.24
CA VAL A 86 -4.45 13.71 5.94
C VAL A 86 -4.91 12.27 5.67
N ASN A 87 -4.83 11.39 6.65
CA ASN A 87 -5.25 9.99 6.53
C ASN A 87 -6.75 9.79 6.32
N ALA A 88 -7.57 10.80 6.60
CA ALA A 88 -9.02 10.77 6.35
C ALA A 88 -9.38 10.90 4.86
N PHE A 89 -8.46 11.36 4.01
CA PHE A 89 -8.67 11.43 2.57
C PHE A 89 -8.54 10.04 1.94
N PRO A 90 -9.55 9.54 1.21
CA PRO A 90 -9.50 8.22 0.59
C PRO A 90 -8.42 8.08 -0.49
N GLU A 91 -7.98 9.20 -1.06
CA GLU A 91 -6.89 9.26 -2.04
C GLU A 91 -5.50 9.09 -1.42
N VAL A 92 -5.36 9.18 -0.10
CA VAL A 92 -4.09 8.97 0.61
C VAL A 92 -3.85 7.47 0.77
N ALA A 93 -2.97 6.91 -0.06
CA ALA A 93 -2.67 5.48 -0.06
C ALA A 93 -1.69 5.07 1.05
N HIS A 94 -0.72 5.92 1.35
CA HIS A 94 0.32 5.72 2.38
C HIS A 94 0.72 7.06 2.97
N ASN A 95 1.05 7.08 4.28
CA ASN A 95 1.57 8.25 4.97
C ASN A 95 2.69 7.81 5.94
N TYR A 96 3.83 8.51 5.91
CA TYR A 96 5.04 8.18 6.66
C TYR A 96 5.63 9.39 7.34
N ALA A 97 6.03 9.24 8.60
CA ALA A 97 6.89 10.20 9.29
C ALA A 97 8.35 10.05 8.87
N ARG A 98 9.08 11.16 8.79
CA ARG A 98 10.54 11.18 8.53
C ARG A 98 11.23 12.21 9.41
N GLU A 99 12.46 11.94 9.80
CA GLU A 99 13.36 12.92 10.45
C GLU A 99 13.95 13.88 9.39
N HIS A 100 13.14 14.87 8.99
CA HIS A 100 13.49 15.88 7.99
C HIS A 100 12.64 17.13 8.19
N GLU A 101 13.01 18.28 7.61
CA GLU A 101 12.17 19.49 7.62
C GLU A 101 10.77 19.19 7.03
N LEU A 102 10.74 18.44 5.92
CA LEU A 102 9.51 17.83 5.42
C LEU A 102 9.33 16.50 6.17
N ASN A 103 8.61 16.53 7.26
CA ASN A 103 8.51 15.39 8.17
C ASN A 103 7.30 14.48 7.94
N MET A 104 6.34 14.89 7.13
CA MET A 104 5.19 14.07 6.72
C MET A 104 5.25 13.82 5.22
N TRP A 105 5.28 12.54 4.82
CA TRP A 105 5.39 12.10 3.43
C TRP A 105 4.27 11.13 3.11
N PHE A 106 3.49 11.43 2.08
CA PHE A 106 2.35 10.60 1.71
C PHE A 106 2.23 10.43 0.19
N VAL A 107 1.56 9.34 -0.21
CA VAL A 107 1.28 9.03 -1.61
C VAL A 107 -0.20 9.31 -1.88
N LEU A 108 -0.47 10.12 -2.89
CA LEU A 108 -1.82 10.31 -3.43
C LEU A 108 -2.02 9.39 -4.63
N ALA A 109 -3.12 8.65 -4.62
CA ALA A 109 -3.60 7.85 -5.73
C ALA A 109 -5.03 8.28 -6.07
N THR A 110 -5.26 8.76 -7.28
CA THR A 110 -6.53 9.36 -7.70
C THR A 110 -7.10 8.68 -8.94
N GLU A 111 -8.39 8.80 -9.17
CA GLU A 111 -9.07 8.24 -10.35
C GLU A 111 -8.68 8.94 -11.66
N THR A 112 -8.29 10.22 -11.58
CA THR A 112 -7.81 11.01 -12.72
C THR A 112 -6.59 11.83 -12.31
N PRO A 113 -5.65 12.15 -13.22
CA PRO A 113 -4.49 12.98 -12.89
C PRO A 113 -4.86 14.38 -12.37
N GLN A 114 -5.94 14.97 -12.87
CA GLN A 114 -6.42 16.30 -12.48
C GLN A 114 -6.89 16.35 -11.02
N ARG A 115 -7.39 15.23 -10.50
CA ARG A 115 -7.86 15.12 -9.11
C ARG A 115 -6.72 15.29 -8.09
N ILE A 116 -5.45 15.06 -8.47
CA ILE A 116 -4.30 15.30 -7.59
C ILE A 116 -4.26 16.74 -7.09
N ASP A 117 -4.33 17.73 -7.99
CA ASP A 117 -4.26 19.13 -7.62
C ASP A 117 -5.46 19.58 -6.77
N GLU A 118 -6.61 18.96 -6.98
CA GLU A 118 -7.80 19.24 -6.18
C GLU A 118 -7.64 18.70 -4.76
N VAL A 119 -7.21 17.44 -4.61
CA VAL A 119 -6.97 16.81 -3.30
C VAL A 119 -5.89 17.56 -2.53
N ILE A 120 -4.82 18.00 -3.16
CA ILE A 120 -3.77 18.81 -2.54
C ILE A 120 -4.39 20.08 -1.94
N ARG A 121 -5.19 20.82 -2.71
CA ARG A 121 -5.87 22.04 -2.20
C ARG A 121 -6.84 21.74 -1.07
N GLU A 122 -7.55 20.63 -1.11
CA GLU A 122 -8.45 20.19 -0.05
C GLU A 122 -7.67 19.86 1.24
N ILE A 123 -6.52 19.17 1.12
CA ILE A 123 -5.63 18.89 2.26
C ILE A 123 -5.10 20.20 2.86
N GLU A 124 -4.58 21.11 2.02
CA GLU A 124 -4.11 22.41 2.46
C GLU A 124 -5.19 23.22 3.19
N ALA A 125 -6.40 23.25 2.63
CA ALA A 125 -7.54 23.93 3.25
C ALA A 125 -7.96 23.30 4.59
N THR A 126 -7.86 21.99 4.71
CA THR A 126 -8.25 21.25 5.93
C THR A 126 -7.21 21.38 7.03
N THR A 127 -5.93 21.26 6.67
CA THR A 127 -4.82 21.23 7.64
C THR A 127 -4.25 22.60 7.95
N GLY A 128 -4.36 23.56 7.03
CA GLY A 128 -3.74 24.89 7.13
C GLY A 128 -2.24 24.89 6.78
N PHE A 129 -1.69 23.78 6.29
CA PHE A 129 -0.28 23.64 5.93
C PHE A 129 -0.11 23.41 4.42
N ASN A 130 0.99 23.94 3.86
CA ASN A 130 1.29 23.76 2.45
C ASN A 130 1.72 22.32 2.14
N VAL A 131 1.29 21.82 0.99
CA VAL A 131 1.67 20.51 0.44
C VAL A 131 2.65 20.70 -0.72
N ILE A 132 3.79 20.06 -0.66
CA ILE A 132 4.75 20.00 -1.76
C ILE A 132 4.43 18.79 -2.62
N ASN A 133 3.98 19.03 -3.84
CA ASN A 133 3.73 17.98 -4.83
C ASN A 133 5.05 17.60 -5.50
N MET A 134 5.35 16.30 -5.54
CA MET A 134 6.53 15.72 -6.17
C MET A 134 6.10 14.64 -7.17
N PRO A 135 5.64 15.06 -8.38
CA PRO A 135 5.21 14.13 -9.40
C PRO A 135 6.38 13.21 -9.82
N LYS A 136 6.06 11.97 -10.14
CA LYS A 136 7.01 10.99 -10.62
C LYS A 136 7.58 11.43 -11.98
N GLU A 137 8.90 11.57 -12.10
CA GLU A 137 9.59 11.87 -13.36
C GLU A 137 9.97 10.59 -14.10
N GLU A 138 10.47 9.59 -13.39
CA GLU A 138 10.91 8.31 -13.94
C GLU A 138 10.60 7.17 -12.99
N GLU A 139 10.34 5.98 -13.53
CA GLU A 139 10.08 4.77 -12.76
C GLU A 139 11.14 3.72 -13.03
N PHE A 140 11.80 3.26 -11.96
CA PHE A 140 12.76 2.17 -12.02
C PHE A 140 12.11 0.90 -11.47
N PHE A 141 12.17 -0.19 -12.24
CA PHE A 141 11.68 -1.47 -11.77
C PHE A 141 12.56 -2.02 -10.65
N ILE A 142 11.98 -2.30 -9.50
CA ILE A 142 12.64 -2.99 -8.39
C ILE A 142 11.83 -4.25 -8.08
N GLY A 143 12.41 -5.42 -8.37
CA GLY A 143 11.86 -6.71 -7.97
C GLY A 143 12.22 -7.04 -6.53
N LEU A 144 11.37 -6.64 -5.58
CA LEU A 144 11.55 -6.96 -4.17
C LEU A 144 10.99 -8.36 -3.90
N ARG A 145 11.82 -9.24 -3.34
CA ARG A 145 11.43 -10.57 -2.87
C ARG A 145 12.13 -10.85 -1.55
N PHE A 146 11.36 -11.31 -0.58
CA PHE A 146 11.88 -11.76 0.72
C PHE A 146 11.78 -13.28 0.79
N GLU A 147 12.81 -13.93 1.33
CA GLU A 147 12.78 -15.35 1.65
C GLU A 147 12.30 -15.51 3.09
N ALA A 148 11.16 -16.15 3.29
CA ALA A 148 10.55 -16.34 4.59
C ALA A 148 11.05 -17.62 5.30
#